data_dbd29ccddeda8c2ced86a39fdbbbcb05
#
_entry.id   dbd29ccddeda8c2ced86a39fdbbbcb05
#
_cell.length_a   1.000
_cell.length_b   1.000
_cell.length_c   1.000
_cell.angle_alpha   90.00
_cell.angle_beta   90.00
_cell.angle_gamma   90.00
#
_symmetry.space_group_name_H-M   'P 1'
#
loop_
_entity.id
_entity.type
_entity.pdbx_description
1 polymer ?
#
loop_
_entity_poly.entity_id
_entity_poly.type
_entity_poly.pdbx_seq_one_letter_code
_entity_poly.pdbx_strand_id
1 'polypeptide(L)'
;DITNSGINVRGTVAANLKPFKGFTFTSRLGYRITQSNYHKYEAPYYLNTMANSTKYSIEARSNNGLYYQWENFANYMNTFGKHTVGAMAGMSFTKNHWDNNTIASEGDDILSAYESNFRYIDYLLADATKSVNNAPGDATELSYFGRLSYSYDNRYFLQFNFRRDAFDTSKLSKKARWGNFPSL
;
A
#
# COMPACT_ATOMS: atom_id res chain seq x y z
N ASP A 1 22.18 -5.41 18.72
CA ASP A 1 20.77 -5.22 19.10
C ASP A 1 19.95 -4.74 17.91
N ILE A 2 18.77 -5.31 17.75
CA ILE A 2 17.79 -4.88 16.75
C ILE A 2 16.45 -4.66 17.44
N THR A 3 15.85 -3.50 17.20
CA THR A 3 14.53 -3.17 17.70
C THR A 3 13.61 -2.82 16.53
N ASN A 4 12.43 -3.43 16.51
CA ASN A 4 11.37 -3.14 15.56
C ASN A 4 10.11 -2.72 16.32
N SER A 5 9.51 -1.62 15.89
CA SER A 5 8.22 -1.19 16.39
C SER A 5 7.36 -0.67 15.24
N GLY A 6 6.05 -0.78 15.37
CA GLY A 6 5.18 -0.26 14.32
C GLY A 6 3.71 -0.26 14.68
N ILE A 7 2.97 0.53 13.93
CA ILE A 7 1.52 0.63 14.03
C ILE A 7 0.93 0.38 12.65
N ASN A 8 -0.13 -0.41 12.60
CA ASN A 8 -0.91 -0.66 11.39
C ASN A 8 -2.38 -0.49 11.73
N VAL A 9 -2.97 0.58 11.22
CA VAL A 9 -4.39 0.89 11.39
C VAL A 9 -5.10 0.67 10.08
N ARG A 10 -6.20 -0.07 10.09
CA ARG A 10 -7.05 -0.34 8.93
C ARG A 10 -8.50 -0.06 9.29
N GLY A 11 -9.23 0.47 8.33
CA GLY A 11 -10.65 0.69 8.48
C GLY A 11 -11.37 0.74 7.14
N THR A 12 -12.68 0.51 7.20
CA THR A 12 -13.57 0.64 6.04
C THR A 12 -14.87 1.29 6.50
N VAL A 13 -15.31 2.28 5.74
CA VAL A 13 -16.61 2.92 5.91
C VAL A 13 -17.38 2.77 4.60
N ALA A 14 -18.65 2.38 4.69
CA ALA A 14 -19.52 2.23 3.53
C ALA A 14 -20.89 2.85 3.77
N ALA A 15 -21.42 3.49 2.74
CA ALA A 15 -22.79 3.98 2.68
C ALA A 15 -23.53 3.30 1.53
N ASN A 16 -24.75 2.84 1.81
CA ASN A 16 -25.64 2.20 0.83
C ASN A 16 -26.92 3.00 0.71
N LEU A 17 -27.25 3.40 -0.51
CA LEU A 17 -28.51 4.07 -0.85
C LEU A 17 -29.37 3.13 -1.69
N LYS A 18 -30.64 2.95 -1.30
CA LYS A 18 -31.62 2.10 -1.99
C LYS A 18 -32.87 2.94 -2.33
N PRO A 19 -32.82 3.82 -3.34
CA PRO A 19 -33.93 4.75 -3.64
C PRO A 19 -35.16 4.06 -4.17
N PHE A 20 -35.03 2.90 -4.82
CA PHE A 20 -36.18 2.10 -5.32
C PHE A 20 -35.80 0.62 -5.37
N LYS A 21 -36.83 -0.22 -5.55
CA LYS A 21 -36.66 -1.68 -5.57
C LYS A 21 -35.69 -2.14 -6.68
N GLY A 22 -34.78 -3.01 -6.32
CA GLY A 22 -33.80 -3.58 -7.24
C GLY A 22 -32.54 -2.71 -7.44
N PHE A 23 -32.51 -1.46 -7.01
CA PHE A 23 -31.34 -0.57 -7.14
C PHE A 23 -30.63 -0.37 -5.81
N THR A 24 -29.29 -0.43 -5.86
CA THR A 24 -28.43 -0.10 -4.72
C THR A 24 -27.22 0.68 -5.24
N PHE A 25 -27.00 1.86 -4.68
CA PHE A 25 -25.74 2.59 -4.85
C PHE A 25 -24.89 2.43 -3.59
N THR A 26 -23.64 2.09 -3.76
CA THR A 26 -22.67 1.92 -2.67
C THR A 26 -21.49 2.84 -2.87
N SER A 27 -21.17 3.63 -1.84
CA SER A 27 -19.90 4.33 -1.73
C SER A 27 -19.11 3.73 -0.57
N ARG A 28 -17.88 3.28 -0.81
CA ARG A 28 -17.04 2.60 0.17
C ARG A 28 -15.65 3.19 0.17
N LEU A 29 -15.15 3.59 1.34
CA LEU A 29 -13.81 4.07 1.58
C LEU A 29 -13.08 3.09 2.51
N GLY A 30 -12.04 2.45 2.00
CA GLY A 30 -11.10 1.67 2.79
C GLY A 30 -9.79 2.43 2.97
N TYR A 31 -9.15 2.32 4.13
CA TYR A 31 -7.85 2.93 4.38
C TYR A 31 -6.95 2.02 5.20
N ARG A 32 -5.64 2.22 5.04
CA ARG A 32 -4.60 1.60 5.85
C ARG A 32 -3.48 2.60 6.07
N ILE A 33 -3.16 2.84 7.33
CA ILE A 33 -2.03 3.66 7.77
C ILE A 33 -1.01 2.72 8.39
N THR A 34 0.22 2.77 7.94
CA THR A 34 1.33 1.99 8.46
C THR A 34 2.45 2.91 8.89
N GLN A 35 3.01 2.65 10.05
CA GLN A 35 4.23 3.26 10.52
C GLN A 35 5.11 2.16 11.08
N SER A 36 6.38 2.11 10.69
CA SER A 36 7.35 1.18 11.25
C SER A 36 8.66 1.90 11.49
N ASN A 37 9.25 1.62 12.64
CA ASN A 37 10.54 2.09 13.04
C ASN A 37 11.45 0.88 13.26
N TYR A 38 12.64 0.96 12.71
CA TYR A 38 13.70 -0.03 12.86
C TYR A 38 14.91 0.67 13.42
N HIS A 39 15.54 0.06 14.39
CA HIS A 39 16.81 0.51 14.95
C HIS A 39 17.74 -0.70 15.09
N LYS A 40 18.94 -0.60 14.57
CA LYS A 40 20.01 -1.59 14.68
C LYS A 40 21.23 -0.93 15.30
N TYR A 41 21.83 -1.60 16.25
CA TYR A 41 23.16 -1.31 16.78
C TYR A 41 24.00 -2.59 16.69
N GLU A 42 25.21 -2.46 16.16
CA GLU A 42 26.18 -3.53 16.04
C GLU A 42 27.54 -3.02 16.52
N ALA A 43 28.09 -3.68 17.53
CA ALA A 43 29.44 -3.43 18.02
C ALA A 43 30.46 -4.23 17.18
N PRO A 44 31.74 -3.85 17.18
CA PRO A 44 32.79 -4.67 16.63
C PRO A 44 32.76 -6.10 17.14
N TYR A 45 32.97 -7.05 16.25
CA TYR A 45 33.00 -8.47 16.62
C TYR A 45 33.98 -9.25 15.74
N TYR A 46 34.48 -10.36 16.28
CA TYR A 46 35.28 -11.32 15.56
C TYR A 46 34.82 -12.74 15.87
N LEU A 47 34.31 -13.42 14.87
CA LEU A 47 33.93 -14.83 14.94
C LEU A 47 34.94 -15.71 14.19
N ASN A 48 35.31 -15.28 12.98
CA ASN A 48 36.32 -15.91 12.15
C ASN A 48 36.80 -14.92 11.06
N THR A 49 37.71 -15.32 10.19
CA THR A 49 38.24 -14.48 9.13
C THR A 49 37.24 -13.99 8.11
N MET A 50 36.09 -14.66 7.95
CA MET A 50 35.01 -14.28 7.03
C MET A 50 33.87 -13.53 7.71
N ALA A 51 33.72 -13.72 9.04
CA ALA A 51 32.63 -13.14 9.83
C ALA A 51 33.21 -12.29 10.96
N ASN A 52 33.55 -11.05 10.66
CA ASN A 52 34.07 -10.06 11.59
C ASN A 52 33.68 -8.65 11.17
N SER A 53 33.66 -7.73 12.10
CA SER A 53 33.55 -6.29 11.88
C SER A 53 34.46 -5.57 12.89
N THR A 54 35.23 -4.61 12.42
CA THR A 54 36.08 -3.79 13.28
C THR A 54 35.38 -2.49 13.69
N LYS A 55 34.18 -2.20 13.14
CA LYS A 55 33.49 -0.94 13.30
C LYS A 55 32.18 -1.08 14.05
N TYR A 56 31.82 -0.02 14.73
CA TYR A 56 30.46 0.17 15.26
C TYR A 56 29.55 0.60 14.10
N SER A 57 28.34 0.03 14.04
CA SER A 57 27.34 0.37 13.06
C SER A 57 26.00 0.66 13.74
N ILE A 58 25.41 1.78 13.40
CA ILE A 58 24.07 2.18 13.87
C ILE A 58 23.22 2.50 12.65
N GLU A 59 22.03 1.92 12.60
CA GLU A 59 21.07 2.15 11.55
C GLU A 59 19.69 2.45 12.13
N ALA A 60 19.06 3.51 11.64
CA ALA A 60 17.68 3.84 11.97
C ALA A 60 16.85 3.97 10.68
N ARG A 61 15.68 3.35 10.66
CA ARG A 61 14.71 3.46 9.56
C ARG A 61 13.37 3.91 10.10
N SER A 62 12.73 4.81 9.38
CA SER A 62 11.35 5.21 9.63
C SER A 62 10.57 5.10 8.31
N ASN A 63 9.60 4.21 8.27
CA ASN A 63 8.79 3.97 7.09
C ASN A 63 7.35 4.33 7.42
N ASN A 64 6.77 5.22 6.64
CA ASN A 64 5.39 5.66 6.73
C ASN A 64 4.65 5.29 5.45
N GLY A 65 3.45 4.78 5.59
CA GLY A 65 2.61 4.42 4.46
C GLY A 65 1.17 4.82 4.68
N LEU A 66 0.56 5.40 3.65
CA LEU A 66 -0.86 5.69 3.60
C LEU A 66 -1.45 5.06 2.34
N TYR A 67 -2.34 4.11 2.52
CA TYR A 67 -3.12 3.51 1.45
C TYR A 67 -4.58 3.86 1.66
N TYR A 68 -5.28 4.27 0.60
CA TYR A 68 -6.73 4.33 0.59
C TYR A 68 -7.30 3.91 -0.75
N GLN A 69 -8.52 3.34 -0.69
CA GLN A 69 -9.29 2.91 -1.83
C GLN A 69 -10.71 3.45 -1.68
N TRP A 70 -11.18 4.17 -2.68
CA TRP A 70 -12.54 4.69 -2.74
C TRP A 70 -13.26 4.09 -3.93
N GLU A 71 -14.36 3.40 -3.62
CA GLU A 71 -15.17 2.71 -4.61
C GLU A 71 -16.58 3.29 -4.61
N ASN A 72 -17.13 3.52 -5.78
CA ASN A 72 -18.49 3.94 -5.99
C ASN A 72 -19.10 3.07 -7.06
N PHE A 73 -20.17 2.37 -6.75
CA PHE A 73 -20.81 1.51 -7.72
C PHE A 73 -22.30 1.41 -7.50
N ALA A 74 -23.04 1.29 -8.59
CA ALA A 74 -24.46 1.08 -8.62
C ALA A 74 -24.76 -0.34 -9.11
N ASN A 75 -25.68 -1.00 -8.44
CA ASN A 75 -26.24 -2.28 -8.84
C ASN A 75 -27.75 -2.14 -9.07
N TYR A 76 -28.21 -2.73 -10.14
CA TYR A 76 -29.63 -2.92 -10.40
C TYR A 76 -29.90 -4.37 -10.72
N MET A 77 -30.93 -4.95 -10.11
CA MET A 77 -31.41 -6.30 -10.41
C MET A 77 -32.92 -6.35 -10.31
N ASN A 78 -33.56 -6.87 -11.33
CA ASN A 78 -35.01 -7.05 -11.33
C ASN A 78 -35.41 -8.27 -12.17
N THR A 79 -36.56 -8.84 -11.81
CA THR A 79 -37.16 -10.01 -12.48
C THR A 79 -38.50 -9.64 -13.08
N PHE A 80 -38.69 -9.88 -14.38
CA PHE A 80 -39.88 -9.63 -15.16
C PHE A 80 -40.36 -10.96 -15.74
N GLY A 81 -41.34 -11.59 -15.05
CA GLY A 81 -41.76 -12.93 -15.42
C GLY A 81 -40.64 -13.94 -15.33
N LYS A 82 -40.24 -14.53 -16.47
CA LYS A 82 -39.14 -15.50 -16.56
C LYS A 82 -37.76 -14.84 -16.83
N HIS A 83 -37.69 -13.52 -16.97
CA HIS A 83 -36.48 -12.78 -17.31
C HIS A 83 -35.93 -12.09 -16.07
N THR A 84 -34.68 -12.40 -15.69
CA THR A 84 -33.94 -11.66 -14.67
C THR A 84 -32.81 -10.90 -15.34
N VAL A 85 -32.77 -9.58 -15.10
CA VAL A 85 -31.76 -8.67 -15.63
C VAL A 85 -30.99 -8.07 -14.48
N GLY A 86 -29.67 -8.09 -14.57
CA GLY A 86 -28.76 -7.41 -13.64
C GLY A 86 -27.81 -6.49 -14.38
N ALA A 87 -27.58 -5.31 -13.83
CA ALA A 87 -26.60 -4.35 -14.31
C ALA A 87 -25.81 -3.79 -13.15
N MET A 88 -24.50 -3.65 -13.31
CA MET A 88 -23.61 -2.99 -12.37
C MET A 88 -22.67 -2.07 -13.13
N ALA A 89 -22.46 -0.87 -12.61
CA ALA A 89 -21.42 0.03 -13.10
C ALA A 89 -20.77 0.73 -11.91
N GLY A 90 -19.47 0.97 -12.00
CA GLY A 90 -18.75 1.61 -10.92
C GLY A 90 -17.37 2.09 -11.29
N MET A 91 -16.76 2.75 -10.30
CA MET A 91 -15.36 3.19 -10.34
C MET A 91 -14.66 2.83 -9.04
N SER A 92 -13.38 2.61 -9.11
CA SER A 92 -12.48 2.45 -7.97
C SER A 92 -11.27 3.36 -8.17
N PHE A 93 -10.94 4.13 -7.14
CA PHE A 93 -9.74 4.94 -7.06
C PHE A 93 -8.88 4.44 -5.90
N THR A 94 -7.61 4.15 -6.16
CA THR A 94 -6.66 3.69 -5.16
C THR A 94 -5.45 4.62 -5.15
N LYS A 95 -5.01 5.02 -3.97
CA LYS A 95 -3.72 5.68 -3.79
C LYS A 95 -2.92 4.97 -2.72
N ASN A 96 -1.66 4.72 -3.02
CA ASN A 96 -0.65 4.25 -2.08
C ASN A 96 0.49 5.26 -2.05
N HIS A 97 0.70 5.86 -0.89
CA HIS A 97 1.81 6.77 -0.61
C HIS A 97 2.74 6.11 0.39
N TRP A 98 4.04 6.22 0.16
CA TRP A 98 5.06 5.78 1.12
C TRP A 98 6.18 6.80 1.24
N ASP A 99 6.73 6.90 2.42
CA ASP A 99 7.90 7.69 2.74
C ASP A 99 8.85 6.84 3.59
N ASN A 100 9.94 6.41 2.96
CA ASN A 100 10.93 5.54 3.58
C ASN A 100 12.21 6.34 3.83
N ASN A 101 12.59 6.43 5.09
CA ASN A 101 13.78 7.13 5.54
C ASN A 101 14.74 6.14 6.19
N THR A 102 15.98 6.16 5.78
CA THR A 102 17.07 5.38 6.37
C THR A 102 18.23 6.31 6.67
N ILE A 103 18.72 6.23 7.90
CA ILE A 103 19.94 6.91 8.34
C ILE A 103 20.84 5.81 8.89
N ALA A 104 22.10 5.78 8.46
CA ALA A 104 23.10 4.86 8.97
C ALA A 104 24.40 5.59 9.23
N SER A 105 25.11 5.13 10.25
CA SER A 105 26.42 5.63 10.61
C SER A 105 27.35 4.48 10.97
N GLU A 106 28.60 4.55 10.56
CA GLU A 106 29.64 3.56 10.81
C GLU A 106 30.94 4.24 11.21
N GLY A 107 31.58 3.79 12.28
CA GLY A 107 32.78 4.39 12.82
C GLY A 107 33.59 3.47 13.71
N ASP A 108 34.85 3.84 13.97
CA ASP A 108 35.78 3.03 14.73
C ASP A 108 35.59 3.12 16.23
N ASP A 109 34.92 4.16 16.72
CA ASP A 109 34.69 4.40 18.14
C ASP A 109 33.33 5.07 18.41
N ILE A 110 32.84 4.94 19.64
CA ILE A 110 31.62 5.59 20.14
C ILE A 110 32.00 6.58 21.25
N LEU A 111 31.15 7.59 21.48
CA LEU A 111 31.32 8.54 22.58
C LEU A 111 31.22 7.78 23.92
N SER A 112 32.34 7.67 24.62
CA SER A 112 32.45 6.92 25.88
C SER A 112 31.65 7.53 27.05
N ALA A 113 31.18 8.77 26.90
CA ALA A 113 30.39 9.48 27.91
C ALA A 113 28.92 9.05 27.94
N TYR A 114 28.45 8.24 26.99
CA TYR A 114 27.07 7.82 26.91
C TYR A 114 26.84 6.45 27.51
N GLU A 115 25.74 6.34 28.25
CA GLU A 115 25.27 5.06 28.78
C GLU A 115 24.92 4.10 27.62
N SER A 116 25.19 2.81 27.84
CA SER A 116 25.00 1.74 26.85
C SER A 116 23.55 1.59 26.35
N ASN A 117 22.56 2.23 27.03
CA ASN A 117 21.16 2.20 26.65
C ASN A 117 20.78 3.19 25.52
N PHE A 118 21.64 4.15 25.25
CA PHE A 118 21.41 5.18 24.22
C PHE A 118 22.34 4.94 23.03
N ARG A 119 21.85 4.24 22.03
CA ARG A 119 22.61 3.84 20.85
C ARG A 119 22.12 4.60 19.61
N TYR A 120 22.15 5.94 19.70
CA TYR A 120 21.73 6.82 18.62
C TYR A 120 22.86 7.09 17.63
N ILE A 121 22.47 7.46 16.39
CA ILE A 121 23.41 7.72 15.29
C ILE A 121 24.47 8.78 15.65
N ASP A 122 24.09 9.78 16.43
CA ASP A 122 24.99 10.86 16.82
C ASP A 122 26.04 10.46 17.88
N TYR A 123 25.98 9.24 18.40
CA TYR A 123 26.97 8.74 19.36
C TYR A 123 28.25 8.26 18.73
N LEU A 124 28.29 8.06 17.43
CA LEU A 124 29.53 7.85 16.71
C LEU A 124 30.31 9.15 16.60
N LEU A 125 31.64 9.06 16.64
CA LEU A 125 32.51 10.21 16.55
C LEU A 125 32.29 11.00 15.24
N ALA A 126 32.76 12.24 15.21
CA ALA A 126 32.53 13.18 14.09
C ALA A 126 33.15 12.70 12.76
N ASP A 127 34.14 11.84 12.80
CA ASP A 127 34.79 11.20 11.64
C ASP A 127 34.05 9.96 11.11
N ALA A 128 33.00 9.52 11.80
CA ALA A 128 32.21 8.40 11.34
C ALA A 128 31.56 8.66 9.97
N THR A 129 31.54 7.64 9.14
CA THR A 129 30.84 7.68 7.86
C THR A 129 29.33 7.68 8.09
N LYS A 130 28.63 8.71 7.62
CA LYS A 130 27.17 8.83 7.75
C LYS A 130 26.52 8.74 6.36
N SER A 131 25.45 7.99 6.26
CA SER A 131 24.63 7.89 5.05
C SER A 131 23.18 8.19 5.36
N VAL A 132 22.52 8.93 4.47
CA VAL A 132 21.09 9.27 4.56
C VAL A 132 20.45 8.90 3.24
N ASN A 133 19.34 8.18 3.31
CA ASN A 133 18.53 7.87 2.15
C ASN A 133 17.06 8.18 2.47
N ASN A 134 16.42 8.92 1.55
CA ASN A 134 14.97 9.16 1.58
C ASN A 134 14.38 8.70 0.26
N ALA A 135 13.40 7.83 0.33
CA ALA A 135 12.75 7.22 -0.83
C ALA A 135 11.22 7.34 -0.76
N PRO A 136 10.67 8.54 -0.91
CA PRO A 136 9.23 8.73 -1.00
C PRO A 136 8.69 8.26 -2.34
N GLY A 137 7.43 7.89 -2.37
CA GLY A 137 6.77 7.52 -3.61
C GLY A 137 5.25 7.48 -3.51
N ASP A 138 4.64 7.54 -4.68
CA ASP A 138 3.20 7.44 -4.86
C ASP A 138 2.88 6.41 -5.94
N ALA A 139 1.80 5.67 -5.73
CA ALA A 139 1.17 4.87 -6.77
C ALA A 139 -0.34 5.13 -6.75
N THR A 140 -0.90 5.40 -7.92
CA THR A 140 -2.33 5.71 -8.08
C THR A 140 -2.93 4.80 -9.15
N GLU A 141 -4.10 4.25 -8.88
CA GLU A 141 -4.85 3.44 -9.80
C GLU A 141 -6.28 3.97 -9.91
N LEU A 142 -6.80 4.03 -11.13
CA LEU A 142 -8.18 4.40 -11.44
C LEU A 142 -8.79 3.32 -12.31
N SER A 143 -9.91 2.78 -11.88
CA SER A 143 -10.62 1.70 -12.57
C SER A 143 -12.07 2.09 -12.82
N TYR A 144 -12.57 1.76 -14.00
CA TYR A 144 -13.99 1.74 -14.31
C TYR A 144 -14.39 0.31 -14.62
N PHE A 145 -15.53 -0.13 -14.10
CA PHE A 145 -16.00 -1.48 -14.32
C PHE A 145 -17.52 -1.52 -14.51
N GLY A 146 -17.95 -2.53 -15.25
CA GLY A 146 -19.36 -2.78 -15.49
C GLY A 146 -19.63 -4.25 -15.68
N ARG A 147 -20.85 -4.67 -15.36
CA ARG A 147 -21.35 -6.02 -15.55
C ARG A 147 -22.78 -5.96 -16.03
N LEU A 148 -23.10 -6.75 -17.01
CA LEU A 148 -24.46 -7.05 -17.43
C LEU A 148 -24.70 -8.53 -17.24
N SER A 149 -25.79 -8.91 -16.62
CA SER A 149 -26.21 -10.29 -16.45
C SER A 149 -27.67 -10.46 -16.87
N TYR A 150 -27.92 -11.58 -17.49
CA TYR A 150 -29.27 -11.96 -17.93
C TYR A 150 -29.48 -13.43 -17.64
N SER A 151 -30.66 -13.77 -17.11
CA SER A 151 -31.07 -15.16 -17.03
C SER A 151 -32.53 -15.30 -17.48
N TYR A 152 -32.80 -16.45 -18.16
CA TYR A 152 -34.12 -16.84 -18.59
C TYR A 152 -34.54 -18.14 -17.91
N ASP A 153 -35.68 -18.10 -17.21
CA ASP A 153 -36.30 -19.23 -16.52
C ASP A 153 -35.34 -19.99 -15.57
N ASN A 154 -34.34 -19.29 -15.03
CA ASN A 154 -33.24 -19.86 -14.24
C ASN A 154 -32.49 -21.04 -14.91
N ARG A 155 -32.55 -21.14 -16.23
CA ARG A 155 -31.93 -22.21 -17.01
C ARG A 155 -30.82 -21.72 -17.92
N TYR A 156 -30.97 -20.53 -18.47
CA TYR A 156 -30.03 -19.94 -19.40
C TYR A 156 -29.45 -18.69 -18.77
N PHE A 157 -28.12 -18.59 -18.75
CA PHE A 157 -27.40 -17.48 -18.12
C PHE A 157 -26.41 -16.89 -19.11
N LEU A 158 -26.40 -15.56 -19.19
CA LEU A 158 -25.42 -14.81 -19.95
C LEU A 158 -24.86 -13.71 -19.07
N GLN A 159 -23.54 -13.53 -19.04
CA GLN A 159 -22.90 -12.46 -18.29
C GLN A 159 -21.79 -11.85 -19.13
N PHE A 160 -21.81 -10.52 -19.24
CA PHE A 160 -20.75 -9.73 -19.83
C PHE A 160 -20.13 -8.83 -18.76
N ASN A 161 -18.79 -8.80 -18.68
CA ASN A 161 -18.06 -7.91 -17.82
C ASN A 161 -17.11 -7.07 -18.65
N PHE A 162 -16.93 -5.83 -18.22
CA PHE A 162 -15.96 -4.92 -18.79
C PHE A 162 -15.22 -4.21 -17.66
N ARG A 163 -13.89 -4.14 -17.76
CA ARG A 163 -13.07 -3.37 -16.86
C ARG A 163 -12.04 -2.57 -17.65
N ARG A 164 -11.85 -1.31 -17.24
CA ARG A 164 -10.84 -0.42 -17.77
C ARG A 164 -10.04 0.17 -16.64
N ASP A 165 -8.75 -0.12 -16.63
CA ASP A 165 -7.83 0.26 -15.56
C ASP A 165 -6.76 1.21 -16.07
N ALA A 166 -6.44 2.23 -15.28
CA ALA A 166 -5.28 3.09 -15.45
C ALA A 166 -4.39 3.00 -14.21
N PHE A 167 -3.11 2.80 -14.44
CA PHE A 167 -2.10 2.79 -13.40
C PHE A 167 -1.12 3.95 -13.61
N ASP A 168 -0.97 4.82 -12.61
CA ASP A 168 -0.03 5.93 -12.66
C ASP A 168 1.34 5.48 -12.15
N THR A 169 2.24 5.26 -13.10
CA THR A 169 3.64 5.03 -12.84
C THR A 169 4.46 6.04 -13.63
N SER A 170 5.55 6.51 -13.05
CA SER A 170 6.49 7.42 -13.73
C SER A 170 7.13 6.81 -14.99
N LYS A 171 7.00 5.48 -15.17
CA LYS A 171 7.60 4.72 -16.27
C LYS A 171 6.72 4.63 -17.52
N LEU A 172 5.43 4.91 -17.43
CA LEU A 172 4.50 4.80 -18.55
C LEU A 172 4.05 6.17 -19.05
N SER A 173 3.99 6.34 -20.37
CA SER A 173 3.39 7.53 -20.98
C SER A 173 1.89 7.61 -20.66
N LYS A 174 1.33 8.81 -20.58
CA LYS A 174 -0.11 9.01 -20.25
C LYS A 174 -1.05 8.21 -21.14
N LYS A 175 -0.71 7.99 -22.42
CA LYS A 175 -1.52 7.22 -23.39
C LYS A 175 -1.45 5.71 -23.15
N ALA A 176 -0.35 5.20 -22.60
CA ALA A 176 -0.13 3.76 -22.36
C ALA A 176 -0.58 3.28 -20.97
N ARG A 177 -1.19 4.15 -20.17
CA ARG A 177 -1.62 3.83 -18.80
C ARG A 177 -2.94 3.07 -18.73
N TRP A 178 -3.72 3.03 -19.82
CA TRP A 178 -5.05 2.44 -19.83
C TRP A 178 -5.06 1.06 -20.47
N GLY A 179 -5.58 0.08 -19.74
CA GLY A 179 -5.90 -1.26 -20.24
C GLY A 179 -7.42 -1.52 -20.28
N ASN A 180 -7.90 -2.31 -21.23
CA ASN A 180 -9.29 -2.73 -21.34
C ASN A 180 -9.38 -4.25 -21.23
N PHE A 181 -10.30 -4.74 -20.40
CA PHE A 181 -10.42 -6.15 -20.05
C PHE A 181 -11.90 -6.60 -20.16
N PRO A 182 -12.38 -6.93 -21.37
CA PRO A 182 -13.71 -7.52 -21.54
C PRO A 182 -13.68 -9.01 -21.22
N SER A 183 -14.80 -9.55 -20.72
CA SER A 183 -15.04 -10.99 -20.57
C SER A 183 -16.52 -11.33 -20.75
N LEU A 184 -16.80 -12.52 -21.28
CA LEU A 184 -18.13 -13.07 -21.53
C LEU A 184 -18.25 -14.43 -20.82
#